data_82f3a0eade5d4295150a777bde2cbb6a
#
_entry.id   82f3a0eade5d4295150a777bde2cbb6a
#
_cell.length_a   1.000
_cell.length_b   1.000
_cell.length_c   1.000
_cell.angle_alpha   90.00
_cell.angle_beta   90.00
_cell.angle_gamma   90.00
#
_symmetry.space_group_name_H-M   'P 1'
#
loop_
_entity.id
_entity.type
_entity.pdbx_description
1 polymer ?
#
loop_
_entity_poly.entity_id
_entity_poly.type
_entity_poly.pdbx_seq_one_letter_code
_entity_poly.pdbx_strand_id
1 'polypeptide(L)'
;MFENLSDRLGTIYKKLKGRGVLKDADVDEALREIRIAMIEADVSLSAIKPFLKDVREKGVGQKVLKSLTPGHQVVKIINDELVSLLGGEFKELGLAPSLPTVILMAGLQGAGKTTTAGKLAKRFKDKGKNCLLVPADVYRPAAIKQLNLIGRDLEVEVYQAEGETNPVKICQNAVEAASGKMIHVVILDTAGRLQVDEELMAELKTIKEKVQPHQSLFVVDAMMGQHAAEVARTFNEAIGIDGVILTKMDGDARGGAALSINSVTGGKPVCFIGTGEKLDALEPFHAERIVSRLLGKGDVMSLIEKAETAYDLEEQAKLEKKI
;
A
#
# COMPACT_ATOMS: atom_id res chain seq x y z
N MET A 1 -9.73 2.78 -11.53
CA MET A 1 -8.48 3.02 -10.75
C MET A 1 -7.46 3.72 -11.63
N PHE A 2 -7.03 4.91 -11.27
CA PHE A 2 -5.98 5.70 -11.96
C PHE A 2 -6.27 6.14 -13.41
N GLU A 3 -7.49 6.11 -13.91
CA GLU A 3 -7.79 6.34 -15.33
C GLU A 3 -7.30 7.70 -15.84
N ASN A 4 -7.65 8.78 -15.15
CA ASN A 4 -7.23 10.14 -15.55
C ASN A 4 -5.70 10.32 -15.54
N LEU A 5 -5.02 9.78 -14.52
CA LEU A 5 -3.56 9.86 -14.42
C LEU A 5 -2.90 9.02 -15.51
N SER A 6 -3.43 7.82 -15.80
CA SER A 6 -2.95 6.92 -16.83
C SER A 6 -3.01 7.55 -18.22
N ASP A 7 -4.13 8.16 -18.57
CA ASP A 7 -4.32 8.80 -19.89
C ASP A 7 -3.35 9.97 -20.10
N ARG A 8 -3.15 10.78 -19.04
CA ARG A 8 -2.20 11.90 -19.09
C ARG A 8 -0.76 11.43 -19.17
N LEU A 9 -0.35 10.50 -18.32
CA LEU A 9 1.00 9.93 -18.37
C LEU A 9 1.24 9.23 -19.71
N GLY A 10 0.29 8.47 -20.24
CA GLY A 10 0.37 7.83 -21.53
C GLY A 10 0.60 8.83 -22.69
N THR A 11 0.00 10.01 -22.61
CA THR A 11 0.20 11.09 -23.60
C THR A 11 1.61 11.68 -23.49
N ILE A 12 2.09 11.95 -22.28
CA ILE A 12 3.45 12.46 -22.02
C ILE A 12 4.49 11.47 -22.54
N TYR A 13 4.30 10.17 -22.31
CA TYR A 13 5.21 9.13 -22.81
C TYR A 13 5.26 9.04 -24.30
N LYS A 14 4.12 9.14 -25.01
CA LYS A 14 4.11 9.17 -26.47
C LYS A 14 4.92 10.35 -27.01
N LYS A 15 4.82 11.52 -26.37
CA LYS A 15 5.60 12.71 -26.74
C LYS A 15 7.10 12.49 -26.54
N LEU A 16 7.51 11.92 -25.38
CA LEU A 16 8.92 11.64 -25.08
C LEU A 16 9.51 10.59 -26.01
N LYS A 17 8.78 9.49 -26.26
CA LYS A 17 9.21 8.39 -27.12
C LYS A 17 9.44 8.81 -28.56
N GLY A 18 8.64 9.77 -29.06
CA GLY A 18 8.75 10.26 -30.46
C GLY A 18 9.97 11.16 -30.71
N ARG A 19 10.71 11.58 -29.67
CA ARG A 19 11.86 12.47 -29.82
C ARG A 19 13.18 11.66 -29.87
N GLY A 20 13.86 11.71 -30.99
CA GLY A 20 15.16 11.01 -31.19
C GLY A 20 16.30 11.62 -30.38
N VAL A 21 16.22 12.91 -30.02
CA VAL A 21 17.16 13.64 -29.14
C VAL A 21 16.32 14.38 -28.10
N LEU A 22 16.64 14.21 -26.83
CA LEU A 22 16.02 14.94 -25.72
C LEU A 22 16.97 16.01 -25.21
N LYS A 23 16.47 17.23 -25.09
CA LYS A 23 17.13 18.35 -24.42
C LYS A 23 16.58 18.47 -23.00
N ASP A 24 17.35 19.10 -22.11
CA ASP A 24 16.91 19.37 -20.72
C ASP A 24 15.55 20.09 -20.67
N ALA A 25 15.31 21.00 -21.62
CA ALA A 25 14.01 21.70 -21.74
C ALA A 25 12.83 20.74 -22.02
N ASP A 26 13.06 19.65 -22.74
CA ASP A 26 12.03 18.65 -23.06
C ASP A 26 11.67 17.83 -21.81
N VAL A 27 12.69 17.52 -20.99
CA VAL A 27 12.50 16.84 -19.69
C VAL A 27 11.75 17.78 -18.72
N ASP A 28 12.15 19.04 -18.63
CA ASP A 28 11.48 20.03 -17.77
C ASP A 28 10.03 20.29 -18.20
N GLU A 29 9.70 20.23 -19.49
CA GLU A 29 8.34 20.31 -20.00
C GLU A 29 7.52 19.09 -19.56
N ALA A 30 8.07 17.89 -19.75
CA ALA A 30 7.41 16.64 -19.33
C ALA A 30 7.16 16.60 -17.82
N LEU A 31 8.13 17.03 -17.01
CA LEU A 31 8.00 17.10 -15.55
C LEU A 31 6.91 18.10 -15.11
N ARG A 32 6.74 19.21 -15.82
CA ARG A 32 5.63 20.14 -15.58
C ARG A 32 4.27 19.50 -15.86
N GLU A 33 4.14 18.79 -17.00
CA GLU A 33 2.91 18.07 -17.33
C GLU A 33 2.61 16.97 -16.33
N ILE A 34 3.61 16.17 -15.90
CA ILE A 34 3.49 15.14 -14.86
C ILE A 34 3.04 15.76 -13.54
N ARG A 35 3.62 16.88 -13.12
CA ARG A 35 3.22 17.58 -11.90
C ARG A 35 1.74 17.94 -11.92
N ILE A 36 1.25 18.48 -13.02
CA ILE A 36 -0.16 18.84 -13.18
C ILE A 36 -1.04 17.59 -13.09
N ALA A 37 -0.67 16.52 -13.79
CA ALA A 37 -1.39 15.25 -13.76
C ALA A 37 -1.47 14.65 -12.35
N MET A 38 -0.38 14.69 -11.58
CA MET A 38 -0.36 14.22 -10.19
C MET A 38 -1.21 15.08 -9.25
N ILE A 39 -1.21 16.41 -9.43
CA ILE A 39 -2.08 17.31 -8.64
C ILE A 39 -3.56 17.02 -8.94
N GLU A 40 -3.93 16.85 -10.20
CA GLU A 40 -5.31 16.51 -10.59
C GLU A 40 -5.72 15.12 -10.11
N ALA A 41 -4.77 14.21 -9.97
CA ALA A 41 -4.97 12.90 -9.34
C ALA A 41 -5.02 12.95 -7.80
N ASP A 42 -5.01 14.15 -7.21
CA ASP A 42 -5.08 14.38 -5.76
C ASP A 42 -3.89 13.76 -4.99
N VAL A 43 -2.71 13.76 -5.61
CA VAL A 43 -1.45 13.36 -4.97
C VAL A 43 -0.93 14.48 -4.10
N SER A 44 -0.43 14.17 -2.90
CA SER A 44 0.10 15.16 -1.96
C SER A 44 1.37 15.85 -2.51
N LEU A 45 1.51 17.15 -2.23
CA LEU A 45 2.70 17.91 -2.63
C LEU A 45 3.98 17.39 -1.98
N SER A 46 3.88 16.77 -0.81
CA SER A 46 5.00 16.12 -0.13
C SER A 46 5.53 14.89 -0.89
N ALA A 47 4.69 14.22 -1.66
CA ALA A 47 5.09 13.12 -2.55
C ALA A 47 5.57 13.64 -3.92
N ILE A 48 4.89 14.64 -4.49
CA ILE A 48 5.19 15.17 -5.82
C ILE A 48 6.59 15.81 -5.89
N LYS A 49 6.95 16.64 -4.90
CA LYS A 49 8.20 17.42 -4.94
C LYS A 49 9.47 16.54 -4.98
N PRO A 50 9.65 15.55 -4.07
CA PRO A 50 10.79 14.64 -4.13
C PRO A 50 10.81 13.85 -5.42
N PHE A 51 9.67 13.27 -5.83
CA PHE A 51 9.55 12.51 -7.06
C PHE A 51 10.04 13.27 -8.30
N LEU A 52 9.58 14.51 -8.50
CA LEU A 52 10.01 15.33 -9.64
C LEU A 52 11.48 15.69 -9.58
N LYS A 53 12.02 15.92 -8.37
CA LYS A 53 13.44 16.17 -8.16
C LYS A 53 14.28 14.96 -8.57
N ASP A 54 13.91 13.77 -8.08
CA ASP A 54 14.65 12.53 -8.34
C ASP A 54 14.61 12.15 -9.83
N VAL A 55 13.45 12.29 -10.48
CA VAL A 55 13.33 12.09 -11.93
C VAL A 55 14.21 13.07 -12.71
N ARG A 56 14.26 14.35 -12.30
CA ARG A 56 15.08 15.35 -12.95
C ARG A 56 16.56 15.06 -12.78
N GLU A 57 17.00 14.78 -11.56
CA GLU A 57 18.43 14.49 -11.27
C GLU A 57 18.93 13.24 -12.01
N LYS A 58 18.08 12.22 -12.11
CA LYS A 58 18.41 10.98 -12.84
C LYS A 58 18.25 11.12 -14.36
N GLY A 59 17.32 11.97 -14.82
CA GLY A 59 17.04 12.19 -16.24
C GLY A 59 17.99 13.14 -16.95
N VAL A 60 18.56 14.10 -16.22
CA VAL A 60 19.49 15.09 -16.75
C VAL A 60 20.94 14.62 -16.51
N GLY A 61 21.73 14.52 -17.57
CA GLY A 61 23.18 14.25 -17.46
C GLY A 61 23.60 12.78 -17.45
N GLN A 62 22.69 11.82 -17.55
CA GLN A 62 23.09 10.42 -17.76
C GLN A 62 23.59 10.18 -19.19
N LYS A 63 24.73 9.48 -19.32
CA LYS A 63 25.14 8.93 -20.60
C LYS A 63 24.10 7.96 -21.11
N VAL A 64 23.46 8.31 -22.23
CA VAL A 64 22.45 7.46 -22.88
C VAL A 64 23.05 6.06 -23.09
N LEU A 65 22.42 5.04 -22.53
CA LEU A 65 22.79 3.65 -22.86
C LEU A 65 22.68 3.48 -24.38
N LYS A 66 23.72 2.94 -25.01
CA LYS A 66 23.79 2.80 -26.47
C LYS A 66 22.63 2.02 -27.09
N SER A 67 21.93 1.22 -26.28
CA SER A 67 20.81 0.37 -26.65
C SER A 67 19.42 1.04 -26.56
N LEU A 68 19.31 2.21 -25.89
CA LEU A 68 18.03 2.89 -25.66
C LEU A 68 18.04 4.29 -26.28
N THR A 69 16.89 4.72 -26.81
CA THR A 69 16.72 6.12 -27.16
C THR A 69 16.62 6.97 -25.89
N PRO A 70 17.04 8.24 -25.90
CA PRO A 70 16.92 9.14 -24.75
C PRO A 70 15.51 9.18 -24.17
N GLY A 71 14.49 9.14 -25.02
CA GLY A 71 13.07 9.11 -24.60
C GLY A 71 12.70 7.86 -23.81
N HIS A 72 13.16 6.69 -24.22
CA HIS A 72 12.92 5.44 -23.48
C HIS A 72 13.63 5.44 -22.11
N GLN A 73 14.81 6.03 -22.02
CA GLN A 73 15.56 6.12 -20.76
C GLN A 73 14.83 7.01 -19.74
N VAL A 74 14.31 8.17 -20.13
CA VAL A 74 13.51 9.04 -19.24
C VAL A 74 12.23 8.34 -18.83
N VAL A 75 11.55 7.64 -19.73
CA VAL A 75 10.35 6.85 -19.41
C VAL A 75 10.66 5.78 -18.37
N LYS A 76 11.80 5.08 -18.48
CA LYS A 76 12.24 4.11 -17.49
C LYS A 76 12.46 4.77 -16.12
N ILE A 77 13.20 5.88 -16.08
CA ILE A 77 13.42 6.61 -14.81
C ILE A 77 12.09 6.98 -14.15
N ILE A 78 11.13 7.50 -14.91
CA ILE A 78 9.80 7.82 -14.37
C ILE A 78 9.10 6.58 -13.86
N ASN A 79 9.20 5.45 -14.57
CA ASN A 79 8.63 4.17 -14.11
C ASN A 79 9.24 3.74 -12.79
N ASP A 80 10.56 3.72 -12.68
CA ASP A 80 11.28 3.26 -11.50
C ASP A 80 10.98 4.16 -10.28
N GLU A 81 10.91 5.47 -10.50
CA GLU A 81 10.53 6.42 -9.46
C GLU A 81 9.07 6.28 -9.04
N LEU A 82 8.13 5.98 -9.95
CA LEU A 82 6.74 5.68 -9.59
C LEU A 82 6.62 4.37 -8.79
N VAL A 83 7.38 3.33 -9.16
CA VAL A 83 7.43 2.09 -8.38
C VAL A 83 7.97 2.36 -6.98
N SER A 84 9.05 3.13 -6.87
CA SER A 84 9.63 3.55 -5.58
C SER A 84 8.62 4.36 -4.75
N LEU A 85 7.93 5.32 -5.38
CA LEU A 85 6.90 6.15 -4.74
C LEU A 85 5.74 5.32 -4.18
N LEU A 86 5.38 4.22 -4.84
CA LEU A 86 4.36 3.28 -4.40
C LEU A 86 4.86 2.27 -3.34
N GLY A 87 6.14 2.32 -2.97
CA GLY A 87 6.70 1.47 -1.92
C GLY A 87 7.50 0.27 -2.39
N GLY A 88 7.79 0.16 -3.70
CA GLY A 88 8.65 -0.87 -4.26
C GLY A 88 8.02 -2.27 -4.25
N GLU A 89 8.84 -3.28 -3.92
CA GLU A 89 8.42 -4.68 -3.92
C GLU A 89 7.35 -4.99 -2.87
N PHE A 90 6.41 -5.86 -3.24
CA PHE A 90 5.39 -6.37 -2.32
C PHE A 90 6.05 -7.17 -1.20
N LYS A 91 5.72 -6.80 0.05
CA LYS A 91 6.10 -7.57 1.24
C LYS A 91 4.86 -8.29 1.78
N GLU A 92 4.88 -9.60 1.73
CA GLU A 92 3.82 -10.40 2.35
C GLU A 92 3.83 -10.22 3.86
N LEU A 93 2.63 -10.26 4.48
CA LEU A 93 2.51 -10.27 5.93
C LEU A 93 3.12 -11.55 6.48
N GLY A 94 4.29 -11.45 7.10
CA GLY A 94 4.97 -12.57 7.71
C GLY A 94 4.23 -13.06 8.97
N LEU A 95 4.27 -14.38 9.19
CA LEU A 95 3.86 -14.94 10.47
C LEU A 95 5.01 -14.80 11.47
N ALA A 96 4.67 -14.55 12.74
CA ALA A 96 5.64 -14.52 13.83
C ALA A 96 6.27 -15.90 14.03
N PRO A 97 7.52 -15.97 14.53
CA PRO A 97 8.16 -17.24 14.84
C PRO A 97 7.42 -18.05 15.93
N SER A 98 6.75 -17.36 16.85
CA SER A 98 5.90 -17.95 17.88
C SER A 98 4.43 -17.64 17.63
N LEU A 99 3.55 -18.59 17.93
CA LEU A 99 2.11 -18.41 17.79
C LEU A 99 1.50 -17.74 19.02
N PRO A 100 0.46 -16.96 18.86
CA PRO A 100 -0.13 -16.51 17.59
C PRO A 100 0.58 -15.27 17.01
N THR A 101 0.50 -15.05 15.71
CA THR A 101 0.78 -13.74 15.11
C THR A 101 -0.35 -12.79 15.43
N VAL A 102 -0.08 -11.66 16.06
CA VAL A 102 -1.09 -10.67 16.42
C VAL A 102 -1.04 -9.49 15.46
N ILE A 103 -2.17 -9.18 14.84
CA ILE A 103 -2.35 -8.08 13.90
C ILE A 103 -3.34 -7.07 14.49
N LEU A 104 -2.89 -5.83 14.64
CA LEU A 104 -3.72 -4.70 15.07
C LEU A 104 -4.25 -3.96 13.83
N MET A 105 -5.57 -3.83 13.69
CA MET A 105 -6.21 -3.05 12.65
C MET A 105 -6.51 -1.64 13.17
N ALA A 106 -5.90 -0.62 12.61
CA ALA A 106 -6.10 0.78 12.98
C ALA A 106 -6.64 1.60 11.80
N GLY A 107 -7.35 2.68 12.07
CA GLY A 107 -7.91 3.56 11.02
C GLY A 107 -9.19 4.26 11.44
N LEU A 108 -9.65 5.22 10.64
CA LEU A 108 -10.86 5.98 10.91
C LEU A 108 -12.14 5.14 10.77
N GLN A 109 -13.25 5.69 11.26
CA GLN A 109 -14.57 5.11 11.07
C GLN A 109 -14.91 5.08 9.57
N GLY A 110 -15.52 3.99 9.11
CA GLY A 110 -15.89 3.83 7.71
C GLY A 110 -14.74 3.49 6.76
N ALA A 111 -13.49 3.41 7.26
CA ALA A 111 -12.33 3.00 6.47
C ALA A 111 -12.36 1.51 6.04
N GLY A 112 -13.26 0.71 6.57
CA GLY A 112 -13.41 -0.70 6.20
C GLY A 112 -12.61 -1.68 7.06
N LYS A 113 -12.23 -1.34 8.30
CA LYS A 113 -11.45 -2.21 9.20
C LYS A 113 -12.09 -3.57 9.41
N THR A 114 -13.33 -3.60 9.86
CA THR A 114 -14.09 -4.85 10.15
C THR A 114 -14.17 -5.75 8.92
N THR A 115 -14.51 -5.19 7.76
CA THR A 115 -14.56 -5.95 6.49
C THR A 115 -13.16 -6.45 6.11
N THR A 116 -12.13 -5.62 6.29
CA THR A 116 -10.74 -5.97 5.99
C THR A 116 -10.21 -7.06 6.94
N ALA A 117 -10.59 -7.01 8.22
CA ALA A 117 -10.28 -8.08 9.18
C ALA A 117 -10.84 -9.44 8.70
N GLY A 118 -12.09 -9.45 8.21
CA GLY A 118 -12.69 -10.64 7.62
C GLY A 118 -11.97 -11.12 6.34
N LYS A 119 -11.62 -10.19 5.46
CA LYS A 119 -10.86 -10.51 4.22
C LYS A 119 -9.48 -11.11 4.53
N LEU A 120 -8.77 -10.55 5.52
CA LEU A 120 -7.50 -11.09 5.99
C LEU A 120 -7.67 -12.47 6.61
N ALA A 121 -8.69 -12.67 7.45
CA ALA A 121 -8.98 -13.97 8.05
C ALA A 121 -9.27 -15.03 6.97
N LYS A 122 -10.08 -14.68 5.96
CA LYS A 122 -10.31 -15.56 4.79
C LYS A 122 -9.01 -15.92 4.11
N ARG A 123 -8.16 -14.93 3.80
CA ARG A 123 -6.86 -15.15 3.14
C ARG A 123 -5.95 -16.08 3.94
N PHE A 124 -5.90 -15.95 5.27
CA PHE A 124 -5.13 -16.85 6.12
C PHE A 124 -5.77 -18.25 6.20
N LYS A 125 -7.11 -18.34 6.30
CA LYS A 125 -7.84 -19.62 6.26
C LYS A 125 -7.57 -20.37 4.95
N ASP A 126 -7.60 -19.70 3.81
CA ASP A 126 -7.30 -20.27 2.49
C ASP A 126 -5.85 -20.80 2.41
N LYS A 127 -4.93 -20.30 3.25
CA LYS A 127 -3.56 -20.80 3.44
C LYS A 127 -3.44 -21.87 4.54
N GLY A 128 -4.55 -22.40 5.02
CA GLY A 128 -4.57 -23.42 6.09
C GLY A 128 -4.20 -22.90 7.47
N LYS A 129 -4.40 -21.60 7.75
CA LYS A 129 -4.09 -20.98 9.04
C LYS A 129 -5.37 -20.71 9.84
N ASN A 130 -5.41 -21.18 11.09
CA ASN A 130 -6.50 -20.88 12.02
C ASN A 130 -6.39 -19.44 12.48
N CYS A 131 -7.51 -18.71 12.40
CA CYS A 131 -7.60 -17.30 12.80
C CYS A 131 -8.57 -17.12 13.96
N LEU A 132 -8.31 -16.11 14.79
CA LEU A 132 -9.23 -15.58 15.79
C LEU A 132 -9.52 -14.11 15.45
N LEU A 133 -10.78 -13.76 15.24
CA LEU A 133 -11.23 -12.39 15.07
C LEU A 133 -11.61 -11.82 16.43
N VAL A 134 -11.14 -10.61 16.76
CA VAL A 134 -11.39 -9.98 18.06
C VAL A 134 -12.16 -8.67 17.88
N PRO A 135 -13.43 -8.60 18.32
CA PRO A 135 -14.24 -7.39 18.20
C PRO A 135 -13.91 -6.40 19.32
N ALA A 136 -12.91 -5.56 19.11
CA ALA A 136 -12.49 -4.54 20.08
C ALA A 136 -13.16 -3.16 19.84
N ASP A 137 -14.04 -3.00 18.83
CA ASP A 137 -14.88 -1.80 18.66
C ASP A 137 -16.12 -1.89 19.54
N VAL A 138 -15.93 -1.71 20.85
CA VAL A 138 -16.99 -1.81 21.86
C VAL A 138 -18.02 -0.69 21.79
N TYR A 139 -17.68 0.42 21.15
CA TYR A 139 -18.53 1.61 21.03
C TYR A 139 -19.63 1.43 19.97
N ARG A 140 -19.51 0.43 19.10
CA ARG A 140 -20.45 0.16 18.01
C ARG A 140 -20.95 -1.28 18.03
N PRO A 141 -22.10 -1.54 18.70
CA PRO A 141 -22.67 -2.89 18.74
C PRO A 141 -22.93 -3.51 17.35
N ALA A 142 -23.18 -2.67 16.34
CA ALA A 142 -23.35 -3.13 14.97
C ALA A 142 -22.04 -3.69 14.37
N ALA A 143 -20.87 -3.13 14.72
CA ALA A 143 -19.56 -3.64 14.26
C ALA A 143 -19.28 -5.03 14.87
N ILE A 144 -19.56 -5.21 16.16
CA ILE A 144 -19.44 -6.51 16.82
C ILE A 144 -20.34 -7.57 16.14
N LYS A 145 -21.60 -7.21 15.87
CA LYS A 145 -22.53 -8.10 15.15
C LYS A 145 -22.01 -8.43 13.74
N GLN A 146 -21.50 -7.43 13.03
CA GLN A 146 -20.93 -7.60 11.69
C GLN A 146 -19.75 -8.57 11.72
N LEU A 147 -18.81 -8.40 12.66
CA LEU A 147 -17.65 -9.29 12.77
C LEU A 147 -18.06 -10.73 13.11
N ASN A 148 -19.07 -10.91 13.98
CA ASN A 148 -19.64 -12.23 14.28
C ASN A 148 -20.30 -12.89 13.05
N LEU A 149 -21.00 -12.12 12.21
CA LEU A 149 -21.56 -12.62 10.96
C LEU A 149 -20.47 -13.06 10.00
N ILE A 150 -19.44 -12.24 9.82
CA ILE A 150 -18.26 -12.55 8.99
C ILE A 150 -17.56 -13.82 9.49
N GLY A 151 -17.36 -13.94 10.81
CA GLY A 151 -16.75 -15.12 11.41
C GLY A 151 -17.55 -16.38 11.15
N ARG A 152 -18.86 -16.31 11.28
CA ARG A 152 -19.78 -17.42 10.99
C ARG A 152 -19.72 -17.82 9.50
N ASP A 153 -19.82 -16.84 8.60
CA ASP A 153 -19.83 -17.09 7.16
C ASP A 153 -18.50 -17.66 6.65
N LEU A 154 -17.41 -17.30 7.31
CA LEU A 154 -16.06 -17.83 7.04
C LEU A 154 -15.73 -19.09 7.86
N GLU A 155 -16.58 -19.50 8.81
CA GLU A 155 -16.23 -20.53 9.82
C GLU A 155 -14.89 -20.23 10.51
N VAL A 156 -14.72 -18.97 10.95
CA VAL A 156 -13.56 -18.47 11.69
C VAL A 156 -14.04 -18.11 13.10
N GLU A 157 -13.26 -18.51 14.11
CA GLU A 157 -13.57 -18.22 15.51
C GLU A 157 -13.57 -16.70 15.75
N VAL A 158 -14.61 -16.24 16.49
CA VAL A 158 -14.71 -14.86 16.96
C VAL A 158 -14.68 -14.86 18.48
N TYR A 159 -13.76 -14.08 19.04
CA TYR A 159 -13.63 -13.95 20.50
C TYR A 159 -14.89 -13.36 21.12
N GLN A 160 -15.39 -14.00 22.16
CA GLN A 160 -16.56 -13.51 22.93
C GLN A 160 -16.09 -12.85 24.22
N ALA A 161 -16.39 -11.57 24.36
CA ALA A 161 -15.86 -10.75 25.47
C ALA A 161 -16.59 -10.93 26.80
N GLU A 162 -17.68 -11.72 26.86
CA GLU A 162 -18.42 -12.10 28.08
C GLU A 162 -18.74 -10.94 29.03
N GLY A 163 -19.16 -9.77 28.47
CA GLY A 163 -19.52 -8.58 29.24
C GLY A 163 -18.37 -7.61 29.55
N GLU A 164 -17.13 -7.94 29.16
CA GLU A 164 -16.04 -6.96 29.21
C GLU A 164 -16.27 -5.85 28.15
N THR A 165 -16.11 -4.61 28.57
CA THR A 165 -16.33 -3.41 27.72
C THR A 165 -15.06 -2.58 27.54
N ASN A 166 -13.95 -2.98 28.19
CA ASN A 166 -12.66 -2.31 27.99
C ASN A 166 -11.91 -2.93 26.81
N PRO A 167 -11.69 -2.18 25.69
CA PRO A 167 -11.08 -2.72 24.49
C PRO A 167 -9.65 -3.23 24.72
N VAL A 168 -8.91 -2.61 25.63
CA VAL A 168 -7.54 -3.06 25.97
C VAL A 168 -7.57 -4.45 26.62
N LYS A 169 -8.47 -4.66 27.59
CA LYS A 169 -8.65 -5.96 28.26
C LYS A 169 -9.16 -7.02 27.30
N ILE A 170 -10.11 -6.68 26.42
CA ILE A 170 -10.62 -7.60 25.40
C ILE A 170 -9.46 -8.10 24.52
N CYS A 171 -8.60 -7.19 24.04
CA CYS A 171 -7.46 -7.55 23.22
C CYS A 171 -6.45 -8.43 23.98
N GLN A 172 -6.12 -8.09 25.23
CA GLN A 172 -5.20 -8.89 26.07
C GLN A 172 -5.73 -10.30 26.32
N ASN A 173 -6.97 -10.41 26.80
CA ASN A 173 -7.60 -11.69 27.12
C ASN A 173 -7.75 -12.57 25.85
N ALA A 174 -8.06 -11.97 24.71
CA ALA A 174 -8.16 -12.70 23.44
C ALA A 174 -6.82 -13.28 23.00
N VAL A 175 -5.72 -12.51 23.11
CA VAL A 175 -4.37 -12.98 22.76
C VAL A 175 -3.91 -14.08 23.74
N GLU A 176 -4.19 -13.93 25.03
CA GLU A 176 -3.88 -14.94 26.04
C GLU A 176 -4.67 -16.24 25.76
N ALA A 177 -5.98 -16.13 25.50
CA ALA A 177 -6.82 -17.27 25.14
C ALA A 177 -6.37 -17.99 23.86
N ALA A 178 -5.81 -17.25 22.89
CA ALA A 178 -5.29 -17.81 21.65
C ALA A 178 -3.95 -18.53 21.86
N SER A 179 -3.11 -18.10 22.80
CA SER A 179 -1.77 -18.66 23.05
C SER A 179 -1.81 -20.13 23.50
N GLY A 180 -2.90 -20.57 24.12
CA GLY A 180 -3.10 -21.98 24.53
C GLY A 180 -3.76 -22.85 23.48
N LYS A 181 -4.12 -22.30 22.33
CA LYS A 181 -4.84 -22.97 21.23
C LYS A 181 -3.99 -23.01 19.97
N MET A 182 -4.37 -23.83 19.01
CA MET A 182 -3.75 -23.90 17.67
C MET A 182 -4.20 -22.71 16.77
N ILE A 183 -4.22 -21.50 17.35
CA ILE A 183 -4.50 -20.26 16.62
C ILE A 183 -3.20 -19.72 16.03
N HIS A 184 -3.18 -19.52 14.71
CA HIS A 184 -2.01 -19.01 14.01
C HIS A 184 -1.99 -17.47 13.96
N VAL A 185 -3.18 -16.86 13.81
CA VAL A 185 -3.32 -15.41 13.64
C VAL A 185 -4.45 -14.87 14.49
N VAL A 186 -4.20 -13.83 15.26
CA VAL A 186 -5.21 -13.04 15.98
C VAL A 186 -5.33 -11.68 15.31
N ILE A 187 -6.54 -11.31 14.88
CA ILE A 187 -6.81 -10.04 14.22
C ILE A 187 -7.69 -9.19 15.14
N LEU A 188 -7.13 -8.08 15.62
CA LEU A 188 -7.79 -7.16 16.54
C LEU A 188 -8.50 -6.06 15.72
N ASP A 189 -9.83 -6.14 15.63
CA ASP A 189 -10.66 -5.13 14.96
C ASP A 189 -10.99 -4.01 15.95
N THR A 190 -10.23 -2.92 15.91
CA THR A 190 -10.37 -1.82 16.87
C THR A 190 -11.37 -0.77 16.43
N ALA A 191 -11.78 0.06 17.38
CA ALA A 191 -12.63 1.20 17.13
C ALA A 191 -12.02 2.16 16.09
N GLY A 192 -12.87 2.89 15.40
CA GLY A 192 -12.51 4.04 14.60
C GLY A 192 -13.44 5.20 14.93
N ARG A 193 -12.90 6.41 14.94
CA ARG A 193 -13.68 7.64 15.07
C ARG A 193 -13.75 8.37 13.74
N LEU A 194 -14.65 9.34 13.63
CA LEU A 194 -14.86 10.10 12.39
C LEU A 194 -13.63 10.93 12.01
N GLN A 195 -12.87 11.34 13.01
CA GLN A 195 -11.61 12.09 12.85
C GLN A 195 -10.57 11.58 13.84
N VAL A 196 -9.33 11.95 13.61
CA VAL A 196 -8.25 11.67 14.55
C VAL A 196 -8.46 12.54 15.79
N ASP A 197 -8.55 11.91 16.97
CA ASP A 197 -8.62 12.58 18.26
C ASP A 197 -7.66 11.93 19.27
N GLU A 198 -7.41 12.63 20.37
CA GLU A 198 -6.47 12.20 21.41
C GLU A 198 -6.92 10.90 22.11
N GLU A 199 -8.23 10.69 22.30
CA GLU A 199 -8.74 9.51 22.97
C GLU A 199 -8.53 8.26 22.12
N LEU A 200 -8.80 8.32 20.80
CA LEU A 200 -8.54 7.21 19.88
C LEU A 200 -7.05 6.85 19.86
N MET A 201 -6.20 7.87 19.79
CA MET A 201 -4.75 7.65 19.75
C MET A 201 -4.23 7.08 21.06
N ALA A 202 -4.72 7.53 22.21
CA ALA A 202 -4.37 7.00 23.53
C ALA A 202 -4.83 5.55 23.69
N GLU A 203 -6.05 5.21 23.26
CA GLU A 203 -6.57 3.84 23.30
C GLU A 203 -5.72 2.90 22.44
N LEU A 204 -5.47 3.25 21.17
CA LEU A 204 -4.66 2.44 20.26
C LEU A 204 -3.22 2.26 20.76
N LYS A 205 -2.63 3.33 21.33
CA LYS A 205 -1.30 3.28 21.94
C LYS A 205 -1.28 2.33 23.12
N THR A 206 -2.29 2.40 23.99
CA THR A 206 -2.42 1.51 25.15
C THR A 206 -2.60 0.06 24.72
N ILE A 207 -3.46 -0.22 23.71
CA ILE A 207 -3.59 -1.56 23.16
C ILE A 207 -2.25 -2.05 22.63
N LYS A 208 -1.55 -1.23 21.83
CA LYS A 208 -0.25 -1.60 21.26
C LYS A 208 0.81 -1.90 22.33
N GLU A 209 0.90 -1.08 23.37
CA GLU A 209 1.84 -1.27 24.49
C GLU A 209 1.55 -2.55 25.28
N LYS A 210 0.27 -2.86 25.53
CA LYS A 210 -0.14 -4.00 26.35
C LYS A 210 -0.14 -5.32 25.59
N VAL A 211 -0.49 -5.31 24.32
CA VAL A 211 -0.64 -6.52 23.50
C VAL A 211 0.61 -6.82 22.68
N GLN A 212 1.43 -5.80 22.38
CA GLN A 212 2.64 -5.90 21.56
C GLN A 212 2.38 -6.63 20.23
N PRO A 213 1.47 -6.11 19.38
CA PRO A 213 1.13 -6.75 18.12
C PRO A 213 2.38 -6.88 17.24
N HIS A 214 2.46 -7.99 16.51
CA HIS A 214 3.55 -8.23 15.56
C HIS A 214 3.44 -7.30 14.35
N GLN A 215 2.21 -6.86 14.03
CA GLN A 215 1.95 -5.94 12.94
C GLN A 215 0.80 -4.99 13.30
N SER A 216 0.99 -3.70 13.06
CA SER A 216 -0.02 -2.66 13.15
C SER A 216 -0.36 -2.20 11.74
N LEU A 217 -1.54 -2.60 11.23
CA LEU A 217 -1.97 -2.30 9.87
C LEU A 217 -2.93 -1.10 9.88
N PHE A 218 -2.58 -0.08 9.13
CA PHE A 218 -3.43 1.08 8.94
C PHE A 218 -4.36 0.85 7.76
N VAL A 219 -5.67 0.87 8.04
CA VAL A 219 -6.73 0.71 7.03
C VAL A 219 -7.30 2.08 6.69
N VAL A 220 -7.27 2.44 5.42
CA VAL A 220 -7.70 3.76 4.95
C VAL A 220 -8.48 3.67 3.65
N ASP A 221 -9.49 4.52 3.53
CA ASP A 221 -10.30 4.68 2.34
C ASP A 221 -9.51 5.44 1.26
N ALA A 222 -9.27 4.82 0.12
CA ALA A 222 -8.54 5.42 -0.99
C ALA A 222 -9.25 6.66 -1.57
N MET A 223 -10.59 6.74 -1.45
CA MET A 223 -11.37 7.88 -1.93
C MET A 223 -11.08 9.18 -1.16
N MET A 224 -10.40 9.13 0.00
CA MET A 224 -9.96 10.30 0.74
C MET A 224 -8.84 11.09 0.05
N GLY A 225 -8.22 10.56 -1.01
CA GLY A 225 -7.17 11.23 -1.76
C GLY A 225 -5.97 11.62 -0.89
N GLN A 226 -5.49 12.86 -1.01
CA GLN A 226 -4.35 13.36 -0.22
C GLN A 226 -4.63 13.39 1.30
N HIS A 227 -5.89 13.52 1.73
CA HIS A 227 -6.23 13.48 3.17
C HIS A 227 -5.91 12.11 3.79
N ALA A 228 -6.00 11.01 3.02
CA ALA A 228 -5.56 9.69 3.47
C ALA A 228 -4.08 9.69 3.91
N ALA A 229 -3.24 10.44 3.20
CA ALA A 229 -1.82 10.56 3.54
C ALA A 229 -1.59 11.33 4.86
N GLU A 230 -2.34 12.42 5.09
CA GLU A 230 -2.25 13.18 6.34
C GLU A 230 -2.66 12.32 7.54
N VAL A 231 -3.77 11.59 7.43
CA VAL A 231 -4.22 10.65 8.47
C VAL A 231 -3.19 9.54 8.68
N ALA A 232 -2.65 8.94 7.60
CA ALA A 232 -1.63 7.91 7.69
C ALA A 232 -0.39 8.39 8.46
N ARG A 233 0.06 9.63 8.20
CA ARG A 233 1.16 10.24 8.93
C ARG A 233 0.86 10.33 10.42
N THR A 234 -0.32 10.84 10.79
CA THR A 234 -0.71 11.00 12.20
C THR A 234 -0.77 9.65 12.93
N PHE A 235 -1.34 8.62 12.30
CA PHE A 235 -1.34 7.27 12.87
C PHE A 235 0.07 6.70 13.01
N ASN A 236 0.94 6.93 12.00
CA ASN A 236 2.32 6.46 12.06
C ASN A 236 3.13 7.14 13.17
N GLU A 237 2.95 8.45 13.37
CA GLU A 237 3.59 9.21 14.44
C GLU A 237 3.09 8.78 15.83
N ALA A 238 1.79 8.49 15.97
CA ALA A 238 1.18 8.15 17.26
C ALA A 238 1.48 6.72 17.71
N ILE A 239 1.29 5.74 16.81
CA ILE A 239 1.38 4.31 17.16
C ILE A 239 2.45 3.54 16.39
N GLY A 240 3.05 4.14 15.34
CA GLY A 240 4.00 3.43 14.46
C GLY A 240 3.29 2.29 13.70
N ILE A 241 2.91 2.53 12.46
CA ILE A 241 2.31 1.52 11.59
C ILE A 241 3.39 0.68 10.90
N ASP A 242 3.06 -0.57 10.54
CA ASP A 242 3.98 -1.49 9.85
C ASP A 242 3.61 -1.67 8.37
N GLY A 243 2.34 -1.42 8.04
CA GLY A 243 1.84 -1.47 6.68
C GLY A 243 0.49 -0.79 6.53
N VAL A 244 0.09 -0.57 5.29
CA VAL A 244 -1.15 0.11 4.93
C VAL A 244 -2.02 -0.80 4.07
N ILE A 245 -3.33 -0.75 4.29
CA ILE A 245 -4.34 -1.38 3.45
C ILE A 245 -5.25 -0.28 2.89
N LEU A 246 -5.25 -0.14 1.57
CA LEU A 246 -6.14 0.77 0.86
C LEU A 246 -7.45 0.08 0.55
N THR A 247 -8.55 0.61 1.03
CA THR A 247 -9.91 0.10 0.75
C THR A 247 -10.60 0.92 -0.32
N LYS A 248 -11.69 0.39 -0.86
CA LYS A 248 -12.56 1.05 -1.84
C LYS A 248 -11.85 1.53 -3.11
N MET A 249 -10.81 0.80 -3.50
CA MET A 249 -10.04 1.11 -4.71
C MET A 249 -10.85 0.94 -6.00
N ASP A 250 -11.96 0.20 -5.95
CA ASP A 250 -12.95 0.08 -7.02
C ASP A 250 -13.68 1.41 -7.30
N GLY A 251 -13.86 2.26 -6.28
CA GLY A 251 -14.43 3.60 -6.40
C GLY A 251 -13.41 4.71 -6.65
N ASP A 252 -12.10 4.44 -6.51
CA ASP A 252 -11.06 5.45 -6.69
C ASP A 252 -10.54 5.49 -8.13
N ALA A 253 -10.95 6.53 -8.86
CA ALA A 253 -10.44 6.79 -10.22
C ALA A 253 -9.12 7.58 -10.24
N ARG A 254 -8.74 8.25 -9.13
CA ARG A 254 -7.62 9.19 -9.07
C ARG A 254 -6.32 8.55 -8.59
N GLY A 255 -6.37 7.73 -7.52
CA GLY A 255 -5.22 7.02 -6.97
C GLY A 255 -4.25 7.86 -6.14
N GLY A 256 -4.61 9.09 -5.78
CA GLY A 256 -3.75 10.01 -5.04
C GLY A 256 -3.32 9.50 -3.68
N ALA A 257 -4.19 8.77 -2.98
CA ALA A 257 -3.87 8.14 -1.70
C ALA A 257 -2.70 7.16 -1.85
N ALA A 258 -2.76 6.25 -2.83
CA ALA A 258 -1.73 5.23 -3.05
C ALA A 258 -0.35 5.85 -3.31
N LEU A 259 -0.29 6.91 -4.14
CA LEU A 259 0.94 7.62 -4.48
C LEU A 259 1.49 8.51 -3.36
N SER A 260 0.68 8.82 -2.34
CA SER A 260 1.06 9.76 -1.28
C SER A 260 1.50 9.08 0.01
N ILE A 261 0.91 7.95 0.35
CA ILE A 261 1.04 7.32 1.67
C ILE A 261 2.48 6.92 2.00
N ASN A 262 3.17 6.28 1.07
CA ASN A 262 4.53 5.82 1.30
C ASN A 262 5.47 6.96 1.69
N SER A 263 5.39 8.11 1.00
CA SER A 263 6.25 9.27 1.23
C SER A 263 6.03 9.93 2.60
N VAL A 264 4.79 9.93 3.11
CA VAL A 264 4.45 10.58 4.39
C VAL A 264 4.59 9.66 5.59
N THR A 265 4.68 8.37 5.38
CA THR A 265 4.82 7.36 6.44
C THR A 265 6.25 6.87 6.64
N GLY A 266 7.22 7.50 5.95
CA GLY A 266 8.63 7.10 6.05
C GLY A 266 8.90 5.73 5.42
N GLY A 267 8.24 5.42 4.29
CA GLY A 267 8.48 4.20 3.52
C GLY A 267 7.65 2.99 3.99
N LYS A 268 6.54 3.19 4.70
CA LYS A 268 5.68 2.06 5.08
C LYS A 268 4.94 1.52 3.85
N PRO A 269 5.01 0.20 3.59
CA PRO A 269 4.47 -0.38 2.38
C PRO A 269 2.94 -0.39 2.38
N VAL A 270 2.35 -0.18 1.21
CA VAL A 270 0.98 -0.62 0.98
C VAL A 270 1.01 -2.14 0.79
N CYS A 271 0.37 -2.88 1.69
CA CYS A 271 0.37 -4.34 1.67
C CYS A 271 -0.75 -4.91 0.80
N PHE A 272 -1.94 -4.34 0.91
CA PHE A 272 -3.13 -4.83 0.21
C PHE A 272 -4.01 -3.70 -0.27
N ILE A 273 -4.83 -4.03 -1.27
CA ILE A 273 -5.92 -3.20 -1.79
C ILE A 273 -7.24 -3.96 -1.71
N GLY A 274 -8.27 -3.29 -1.23
CA GLY A 274 -9.65 -3.77 -1.29
C GLY A 274 -10.32 -3.27 -2.57
N THR A 275 -10.77 -4.22 -3.39
CA THR A 275 -11.31 -3.98 -4.74
C THR A 275 -12.81 -4.27 -4.83
N GLY A 276 -13.52 -4.22 -3.72
CA GLY A 276 -14.95 -4.46 -3.64
C GLY A 276 -15.41 -4.92 -2.26
N GLU A 277 -16.70 -5.18 -2.09
CA GLU A 277 -17.30 -5.54 -0.80
C GLU A 277 -17.12 -7.03 -0.43
N LYS A 278 -16.99 -7.91 -1.42
CA LYS A 278 -16.88 -9.35 -1.18
C LYS A 278 -15.66 -9.72 -0.36
N LEU A 279 -15.73 -10.78 0.41
CA LEU A 279 -14.64 -11.23 1.30
C LEU A 279 -13.40 -11.74 0.57
N ASP A 280 -13.49 -12.06 -0.71
CA ASP A 280 -12.36 -12.41 -1.59
C ASP A 280 -11.72 -11.20 -2.28
N ALA A 281 -12.35 -10.01 -2.21
CA ALA A 281 -11.87 -8.79 -2.85
C ALA A 281 -10.78 -8.09 -2.01
N LEU A 282 -9.69 -8.79 -1.72
CA LEU A 282 -8.47 -8.27 -1.10
C LEU A 282 -7.25 -8.78 -1.89
N GLU A 283 -6.63 -7.88 -2.62
CA GLU A 283 -5.51 -8.21 -3.49
C GLU A 283 -4.18 -7.71 -2.89
N PRO A 284 -3.06 -8.46 -3.06
CA PRO A 284 -1.73 -7.94 -2.76
C PRO A 284 -1.44 -6.70 -3.60
N PHE A 285 -0.81 -5.71 -2.98
CA PHE A 285 -0.40 -4.51 -3.69
C PHE A 285 0.94 -4.71 -4.38
N HIS A 286 0.94 -4.74 -5.70
CA HIS A 286 2.14 -4.84 -6.52
C HIS A 286 2.39 -3.52 -7.23
N ALA A 287 3.35 -2.71 -6.72
CA ALA A 287 3.68 -1.40 -7.28
C ALA A 287 3.97 -1.45 -8.78
N GLU A 288 4.77 -2.41 -9.23
CA GLU A 288 5.13 -2.60 -10.65
C GLU A 288 3.90 -2.82 -11.54
N ARG A 289 2.93 -3.66 -11.08
CA ARG A 289 1.68 -3.89 -11.82
C ARG A 289 0.82 -2.64 -11.90
N ILE A 290 0.77 -1.86 -10.82
CA ILE A 290 0.04 -0.59 -10.79
C ILE A 290 0.68 0.41 -11.74
N VAL A 291 2.00 0.58 -11.67
CA VAL A 291 2.75 1.48 -12.57
C VAL A 291 2.61 1.04 -14.02
N SER A 292 2.72 -0.25 -14.32
CA SER A 292 2.51 -0.78 -15.67
C SER A 292 1.11 -0.41 -16.22
N ARG A 293 0.07 -0.46 -15.39
CA ARG A 293 -1.29 0.00 -15.76
C ARG A 293 -1.34 1.52 -15.94
N LEU A 294 -0.75 2.29 -15.02
CA LEU A 294 -0.64 3.76 -15.10
C LEU A 294 0.00 4.23 -16.39
N LEU A 295 1.01 3.50 -16.87
CA LEU A 295 1.76 3.84 -18.07
C LEU A 295 1.13 3.29 -19.36
N GLY A 296 0.04 2.54 -19.22
CA GLY A 296 -0.74 2.01 -20.34
C GLY A 296 -0.01 0.98 -21.19
N LYS A 297 1.07 0.33 -20.68
CA LYS A 297 1.83 -0.59 -21.53
C LYS A 297 2.74 -1.60 -20.81
N GLY A 298 2.34 -2.87 -20.89
CA GLY A 298 3.27 -3.98 -20.77
C GLY A 298 4.35 -4.02 -21.87
N ASP A 299 4.07 -3.53 -23.09
CA ASP A 299 4.95 -3.68 -24.25
C ASP A 299 6.22 -2.83 -24.22
N VAL A 300 6.18 -1.58 -23.68
CA VAL A 300 7.35 -0.69 -23.67
C VAL A 300 8.36 -1.14 -22.61
N MET A 301 7.89 -1.51 -21.42
CA MET A 301 8.78 -2.01 -20.36
C MET A 301 9.42 -3.34 -20.77
N SER A 302 8.68 -4.25 -21.37
CA SER A 302 9.22 -5.49 -21.93
C SER A 302 10.29 -5.26 -23.00
N LEU A 303 10.17 -4.21 -23.81
CA LEU A 303 11.20 -3.84 -24.80
C LEU A 303 12.45 -3.23 -24.13
N ILE A 304 12.27 -2.42 -23.09
CA ILE A 304 13.36 -1.83 -22.30
C ILE A 304 14.14 -2.93 -21.58
N GLU A 305 13.45 -3.83 -20.89
CA GLU A 305 14.04 -4.98 -20.19
C GLU A 305 14.83 -5.89 -21.14
N LYS A 306 14.29 -6.19 -22.33
CA LYS A 306 15.01 -6.96 -23.36
C LYS A 306 16.27 -6.24 -23.87
N ALA A 307 16.21 -4.93 -24.03
CA ALA A 307 17.36 -4.14 -24.46
C ALA A 307 18.47 -4.09 -23.40
N GLU A 308 18.08 -4.02 -22.10
CA GLU A 308 19.03 -4.06 -20.97
C GLU A 308 19.68 -5.43 -20.83
N THR A 309 18.87 -6.50 -20.87
CA THR A 309 19.39 -7.87 -20.80
C THR A 309 20.39 -8.15 -21.95
N ALA A 310 20.07 -7.67 -23.15
CA ALA A 310 21.00 -7.81 -24.30
C ALA A 310 22.30 -7.02 -24.12
N TYR A 311 22.23 -5.83 -23.50
CA TYR A 311 23.41 -5.00 -23.21
C TYR A 311 24.31 -5.63 -22.14
N ASP A 312 23.72 -6.14 -21.05
CA ASP A 312 24.45 -6.82 -19.98
C ASP A 312 25.17 -8.07 -20.49
N LEU A 313 24.52 -8.84 -21.38
CA LEU A 313 25.14 -10.00 -22.04
C LEU A 313 26.29 -9.60 -22.96
N GLU A 314 26.18 -8.47 -23.70
CA GLU A 314 27.28 -7.96 -24.53
C GLU A 314 28.45 -7.42 -23.68
N GLU A 315 28.20 -6.77 -22.55
CA GLU A 315 29.26 -6.32 -21.63
C GLU A 315 29.96 -7.51 -20.97
N GLN A 316 29.20 -8.53 -20.49
CA GLN A 316 29.78 -9.76 -19.96
C GLN A 316 30.67 -10.46 -21.01
N ALA A 317 30.20 -10.61 -22.25
CA ALA A 317 30.97 -11.21 -23.32
C ALA A 317 32.23 -10.40 -23.72
N LYS A 318 32.22 -9.07 -23.52
CA LYS A 318 33.42 -8.21 -23.71
C LYS A 318 34.41 -8.32 -22.56
N LEU A 319 33.94 -8.51 -21.33
CA LEU A 319 34.76 -8.77 -20.16
C LEU A 319 35.44 -10.14 -20.23
N GLU A 320 34.70 -11.20 -20.60
CA GLU A 320 35.23 -12.55 -20.80
C GLU A 320 36.32 -12.61 -21.91
N LYS A 321 36.22 -11.78 -22.96
CA LYS A 321 37.24 -11.70 -24.00
C LYS A 321 38.49 -10.88 -23.61
N LYS A 322 38.48 -10.21 -22.44
CA LYS A 322 39.61 -9.40 -21.93
C LYS A 322 40.40 -10.10 -20.83
N ILE A 323 39.90 -11.26 -20.35
CA ILE A 323 40.57 -12.20 -19.46
C ILE A 323 41.23 -13.30 -20.30
#